data_9cac6030deaf59860c9e790f8d2781c1
#
_entry.id   9cac6030deaf59860c9e790f8d2781c1
#
_cell.length_a   1.000
_cell.length_b   1.000
_cell.length_c   1.000
_cell.angle_alpha   90.00
_cell.angle_beta   90.00
_cell.angle_gamma   90.00
#
_symmetry.space_group_name_H-M   'P 1'
#
loop_
_entity.id
_entity.type
_entity.pdbx_description
1 polymer ?
#
loop_
_entity_poly.entity_id
_entity_poly.type
_entity_poly.pdbx_seq_one_letter_code
_entity_poly.pdbx_strand_id
1 'polypeptide(L)'
;MNKVYPDALSALHDLRDGATLMLGGFGLCGIPENGISALVQKGTRNLTCISNNAGVDEFGLGLLLKNHQIQKMIASYVGENAEFERQLLSGELEVELIPQGTLATRCMAAGYGM
;
A
#
# COMPACT_ATOMS: atom_id res chain seq x y z
N MET A 1 17.33 -11.84 17.62
CA MET A 1 16.21 -12.21 16.74
C MET A 1 16.63 -12.10 15.28
N ASN A 2 16.46 -13.16 14.52
CA ASN A 2 16.76 -13.13 13.09
C ASN A 2 15.55 -12.64 12.30
N LYS A 3 15.72 -11.54 11.57
CA LYS A 3 14.66 -10.95 10.74
C LYS A 3 14.91 -11.16 9.25
N VAL A 4 15.85 -12.01 8.90
CA VAL A 4 16.19 -12.29 7.51
C VAL A 4 15.41 -13.51 7.02
N TYR A 5 14.77 -13.38 5.87
CA TYR A 5 13.98 -14.44 5.25
C TYR A 5 14.49 -14.72 3.83
N PRO A 6 14.34 -15.95 3.33
CA PRO A 6 14.88 -16.32 2.02
C PRO A 6 14.14 -15.64 0.85
N ASP A 7 12.87 -15.28 1.03
CA ASP A 7 12.08 -14.62 -0.01
C ASP A 7 10.98 -13.76 0.60
N ALA A 8 10.31 -12.97 -0.25
CA ALA A 8 9.27 -12.05 0.20
C ALA A 8 8.04 -12.79 0.73
N LEU A 9 7.65 -13.89 0.12
CA LEU A 9 6.48 -14.65 0.56
C LEU A 9 6.66 -15.19 1.97
N SER A 10 7.84 -15.73 2.27
CA SER A 10 8.18 -16.19 3.62
C SER A 10 8.22 -15.05 4.62
N ALA A 11 8.73 -13.89 4.23
CA ALA A 11 8.81 -12.72 5.09
C ALA A 11 7.44 -12.18 5.48
N LEU A 12 6.44 -12.36 4.62
CA LEU A 12 5.08 -11.86 4.84
C LEU A 12 4.11 -12.93 5.35
N HIS A 13 4.61 -14.08 5.78
CA HIS A 13 3.77 -15.23 6.17
C HIS A 13 2.77 -14.90 7.30
N ASP A 14 3.11 -14.01 8.20
CA ASP A 14 2.29 -13.63 9.35
C ASP A 14 1.42 -12.39 9.10
N LEU A 15 1.47 -11.82 7.90
CA LEU A 15 0.63 -10.68 7.56
C LEU A 15 -0.81 -11.15 7.36
N ARG A 16 -1.73 -10.55 8.10
CA ARG A 16 -3.14 -10.95 8.10
C ARG A 16 -4.02 -9.98 7.34
N ASP A 17 -5.22 -10.43 6.97
CA ASP A 17 -6.25 -9.57 6.41
C ASP A 17 -6.54 -8.43 7.39
N GLY A 18 -6.81 -7.26 6.85
CA GLY A 18 -7.08 -6.07 7.66
C GLY A 18 -5.84 -5.33 8.15
N ALA A 19 -4.65 -5.77 7.78
CA ALA A 19 -3.40 -5.12 8.20
C ALA A 19 -3.27 -3.72 7.61
N THR A 20 -2.53 -2.86 8.30
CA THR A 20 -2.14 -1.54 7.83
C THR A 20 -0.67 -1.59 7.42
N LEU A 21 -0.39 -1.19 6.18
CA LEU A 21 0.94 -1.25 5.59
C LEU A 21 1.44 0.14 5.24
N MET A 22 2.67 0.44 5.63
CA MET A 22 3.39 1.61 5.13
C MET A 22 4.32 1.16 4.02
N LEU A 23 4.12 1.69 2.83
CA LEU A 23 4.84 1.28 1.62
C LEU A 23 5.58 2.46 1.02
N GLY A 24 6.89 2.29 0.82
CA GLY A 24 7.71 3.30 0.18
C GLY A 24 7.43 3.39 -1.30
N GLY A 25 7.96 4.46 -1.92
CA GLY A 25 7.91 4.64 -3.36
C GLY A 25 7.40 6.00 -3.78
N PHE A 26 7.83 6.41 -4.96
CA PHE A 26 7.36 7.60 -5.64
C PHE A 26 7.13 7.25 -7.11
N GLY A 27 5.90 7.29 -7.55
CA GLY A 27 5.54 6.80 -8.88
C GLY A 27 5.92 5.32 -9.02
N LEU A 28 6.93 5.03 -9.82
CA LEU A 28 7.45 3.68 -10.02
C LEU A 28 8.84 3.49 -9.40
N CYS A 29 9.35 4.47 -8.66
CA CYS A 29 10.69 4.44 -8.07
C CYS A 29 10.62 4.03 -6.59
N GLY A 30 11.52 3.15 -6.17
CA GLY A 30 11.63 2.74 -4.76
C GLY A 30 10.49 1.88 -4.26
N ILE A 31 9.78 1.21 -5.14
CA ILE A 31 8.62 0.39 -4.82
C ILE A 31 9.07 -1.00 -4.34
N PRO A 32 8.48 -1.55 -3.26
CA PRO A 32 8.81 -2.90 -2.82
C PRO A 32 8.13 -3.96 -3.70
N GLU A 33 8.59 -4.11 -4.93
CA GLU A 33 7.96 -4.95 -5.96
C GLU A 33 7.81 -6.42 -5.54
N ASN A 34 8.84 -6.98 -4.92
CA ASN A 34 8.79 -8.39 -4.49
C ASN A 34 7.77 -8.59 -3.36
N GLY A 35 7.68 -7.64 -2.44
CA GLY A 35 6.68 -7.67 -1.38
C GLY A 35 5.26 -7.56 -1.93
N ILE A 36 5.04 -6.68 -2.89
CA ILE A 36 3.74 -6.52 -3.53
C ILE A 36 3.35 -7.80 -4.28
N SER A 37 4.27 -8.39 -5.04
CA SER A 37 4.02 -9.66 -5.73
C SER A 37 3.66 -10.77 -4.75
N ALA A 38 4.35 -10.84 -3.61
CA ALA A 38 4.06 -11.82 -2.57
C ALA A 38 2.65 -11.62 -1.98
N LEU A 39 2.22 -10.38 -1.78
CA LEU A 39 0.87 -10.06 -1.30
C LEU A 39 -0.20 -10.47 -2.31
N VAL A 40 0.07 -10.29 -3.60
CA VAL A 40 -0.83 -10.74 -4.66
C VAL A 40 -0.97 -12.27 -4.62
N GLN A 41 0.14 -13.00 -4.52
CA GLN A 41 0.12 -14.47 -4.43
C GLN A 41 -0.60 -14.95 -3.17
N LYS A 42 -0.34 -14.29 -2.05
CA LYS A 42 -0.95 -14.65 -0.76
C LYS A 42 -2.44 -14.37 -0.71
N GLY A 43 -2.90 -13.35 -1.46
CA GLY A 43 -4.31 -12.97 -1.49
C GLY A 43 -4.80 -12.27 -0.24
N THR A 44 -3.91 -11.70 0.55
CA THR A 44 -4.27 -10.93 1.76
C THR A 44 -5.18 -9.76 1.39
N ARG A 45 -6.29 -9.59 2.11
CA ARG A 45 -7.34 -8.63 1.77
C ARG A 45 -7.59 -7.60 2.85
N ASN A 46 -8.45 -6.63 2.54
CA ASN A 46 -8.89 -5.58 3.46
C ASN A 46 -7.72 -4.77 4.01
N LEU A 47 -6.72 -4.55 3.17
CA LEU A 47 -5.51 -3.81 3.56
C LEU A 47 -5.77 -2.31 3.58
N THR A 48 -5.17 -1.63 4.56
CA THR A 48 -5.03 -0.19 4.57
C THR A 48 -3.60 0.13 4.17
N CYS A 49 -3.42 0.84 3.06
CA CYS A 49 -2.09 1.16 2.55
C CYS A 49 -1.79 2.64 2.72
N ILE A 50 -0.65 2.94 3.31
CA ILE A 50 -0.14 4.29 3.51
C ILE A 50 1.07 4.45 2.61
N SER A 51 0.98 5.32 1.63
CA SER A 51 2.07 5.53 0.67
C SER A 51 1.98 6.92 0.05
N ASN A 52 3.06 7.33 -0.60
CA ASN A 52 3.08 8.61 -1.32
C ASN A 52 1.99 8.68 -2.39
N ASN A 53 1.83 7.60 -3.16
CA ASN A 53 0.76 7.52 -4.15
C ASN A 53 0.27 6.07 -4.32
N ALA A 54 -0.73 5.89 -5.19
CA ALA A 54 -1.33 4.57 -5.44
C ALA A 54 -0.62 3.78 -6.56
N GLY A 55 0.50 4.29 -7.07
CA GLY A 55 1.16 3.69 -8.23
C GLY A 55 0.39 3.93 -9.52
N VAL A 56 0.67 3.11 -10.52
CA VAL A 56 -0.04 3.13 -11.79
C VAL A 56 -0.78 1.80 -11.98
N ASP A 57 -1.67 1.70 -12.99
CA ASP A 57 -2.62 0.59 -13.11
C ASP A 57 -1.97 -0.77 -13.05
N GLU A 58 -1.00 -1.20 -13.57
CA GLU A 58 -0.49 -2.57 -13.55
C GLU A 58 0.86 -2.72 -12.84
N PHE A 59 1.24 -1.70 -12.05
CA PHE A 59 2.52 -1.70 -11.34
C PHE A 59 2.35 -1.18 -9.92
N GLY A 60 3.24 -1.64 -9.04
CA GLY A 60 3.25 -1.21 -7.65
C GLY A 60 1.92 -1.52 -6.96
N LEU A 61 1.42 -0.56 -6.20
CA LEU A 61 0.13 -0.71 -5.50
C LEU A 61 -1.05 -0.91 -6.45
N GLY A 62 -0.91 -0.56 -7.73
CA GLY A 62 -1.94 -0.81 -8.73
C GLY A 62 -2.29 -2.29 -8.86
N LEU A 63 -1.32 -3.19 -8.64
CA LEU A 63 -1.57 -4.63 -8.64
C LEU A 63 -2.51 -5.05 -7.51
N LEU A 64 -2.32 -4.49 -6.32
CA LEU A 64 -3.17 -4.78 -5.17
C LEU A 64 -4.57 -4.19 -5.36
N LEU A 65 -4.68 -3.01 -5.96
CA LEU A 65 -5.96 -2.40 -6.29
C LEU A 65 -6.72 -3.23 -7.31
N LYS A 66 -6.04 -3.69 -8.35
CA LYS A 66 -6.64 -4.51 -9.40
C LYS A 66 -7.26 -5.80 -8.83
N ASN A 67 -6.64 -6.38 -7.82
CA ASN A 67 -7.12 -7.59 -7.18
C ASN A 67 -8.06 -7.34 -6.00
N HIS A 68 -8.50 -6.09 -5.80
CA HIS A 68 -9.41 -5.71 -4.71
C HIS A 68 -8.88 -6.08 -3.31
N GLN A 69 -7.57 -5.97 -3.11
CA GLN A 69 -6.93 -6.31 -1.84
C GLN A 69 -6.84 -5.13 -0.88
N ILE A 70 -7.03 -3.90 -1.36
CA ILE A 70 -6.95 -2.67 -0.56
C ILE A 70 -8.37 -2.15 -0.29
N GLN A 71 -8.70 -1.94 0.97
CA GLN A 71 -9.97 -1.32 1.34
C GLN A 71 -9.84 0.18 1.62
N LYS A 72 -8.67 0.64 2.03
CA LYS A 72 -8.43 2.06 2.32
C LYS A 72 -7.04 2.48 1.85
N MET A 73 -6.96 3.63 1.22
CA MET A 73 -5.71 4.22 0.77
C MET A 73 -5.50 5.56 1.46
N ILE A 74 -4.34 5.74 2.09
CA ILE A 74 -3.90 7.00 2.67
C ILE A 74 -2.69 7.45 1.87
N ALA A 75 -2.83 8.53 1.10
CA ALA A 75 -1.80 8.95 0.15
C ALA A 75 -1.82 10.45 -0.06
N SER A 76 -0.77 10.97 -0.68
CA SER A 76 -0.72 12.39 -1.05
C SER A 76 -1.11 12.62 -2.50
N TYR A 77 -1.04 11.61 -3.35
CA TYR A 77 -1.34 11.73 -4.77
C TYR A 77 -1.83 10.40 -5.34
N VAL A 78 -2.88 10.44 -6.16
CA VAL A 78 -3.52 9.23 -6.69
C VAL A 78 -3.90 9.35 -8.18
N GLY A 79 -3.35 10.31 -8.90
CA GLY A 79 -3.85 10.76 -10.19
C GLY A 79 -3.57 9.87 -11.40
N GLU A 80 -2.75 8.83 -11.30
CA GLU A 80 -2.33 8.04 -12.46
C GLU A 80 -2.81 6.59 -12.43
N ASN A 81 -3.91 6.31 -11.73
CA ASN A 81 -4.42 4.97 -11.59
C ASN A 81 -5.93 4.95 -11.85
N ALA A 82 -6.32 4.43 -13.00
CA ALA A 82 -7.71 4.36 -13.40
C ALA A 82 -8.55 3.40 -12.56
N GLU A 83 -7.98 2.28 -12.15
CA GLU A 83 -8.65 1.34 -11.26
C GLU A 83 -8.90 1.93 -9.87
N PHE A 84 -7.97 2.74 -9.37
CA PHE A 84 -8.15 3.49 -8.13
C PHE A 84 -9.38 4.40 -8.24
N GLU A 85 -9.45 5.17 -9.32
CA GLU A 85 -10.55 6.10 -9.56
C GLU A 85 -11.88 5.35 -9.65
N ARG A 86 -11.91 4.25 -10.37
CA ARG A 86 -13.11 3.42 -10.51
C ARG A 86 -13.61 2.91 -9.17
N GLN A 87 -12.71 2.37 -8.34
CA GLN A 87 -13.08 1.84 -7.03
C GLN A 87 -13.53 2.95 -6.07
N LEU A 88 -12.92 4.12 -6.15
CA LEU A 88 -13.33 5.26 -5.34
C LEU A 88 -14.75 5.69 -5.70
N LEU A 89 -15.05 5.82 -6.98
CA LEU A 89 -16.36 6.25 -7.45
C LEU A 89 -17.47 5.22 -7.17
N SER A 90 -17.12 3.94 -7.18
CA SER A 90 -18.09 2.87 -6.87
C SER A 90 -18.30 2.64 -5.37
N GLY A 91 -17.51 3.28 -4.52
CA GLY A 91 -17.59 3.11 -3.08
C GLY A 91 -16.86 1.88 -2.53
N GLU A 92 -16.12 1.17 -3.36
CA GLU A 92 -15.36 -0.01 -2.94
C GLU A 92 -14.09 0.33 -2.16
N LEU A 93 -13.61 1.57 -2.30
CA LEU A 93 -12.35 2.01 -1.73
C LEU A 93 -12.54 3.31 -0.95
N GLU A 94 -12.06 3.34 0.30
CA GLU A 94 -11.93 4.59 1.05
C GLU A 94 -10.60 5.26 0.72
N VAL A 95 -10.58 6.58 0.68
CA VAL A 95 -9.38 7.36 0.42
C VAL A 95 -9.27 8.51 1.39
N GLU A 96 -8.07 8.68 1.96
CA GLU A 96 -7.71 9.86 2.71
C GLU A 96 -6.52 10.51 2.02
N LEU A 97 -6.71 11.71 1.47
CA LEU A 97 -5.63 12.48 0.85
C LEU A 97 -5.01 13.40 1.87
N ILE A 98 -3.69 13.32 2.02
CA ILE A 98 -2.93 14.08 3.00
C ILE A 98 -1.77 14.78 2.30
N PRO A 99 -1.54 16.08 2.56
CA PRO A 99 -0.34 16.74 2.01
C PRO A 99 0.93 15.98 2.36
N GLN A 100 1.88 15.92 1.44
CA GLN A 100 3.08 15.07 1.56
C GLN A 100 3.86 15.36 2.85
N GLY A 101 4.06 16.62 3.21
CA GLY A 101 4.76 16.97 4.46
C GLY A 101 4.03 16.45 5.69
N THR A 102 2.71 16.53 5.70
CA THR A 102 1.87 16.02 6.79
C THR A 102 1.95 14.50 6.87
N LEU A 103 1.92 13.81 5.73
CA LEU A 103 2.04 12.36 5.68
C LEU A 103 3.36 11.91 6.29
N ALA A 104 4.47 12.51 5.87
CA ALA A 104 5.79 12.20 6.40
C ALA A 104 5.88 12.46 7.91
N THR A 105 5.33 13.58 8.38
CA THR A 105 5.32 13.92 9.80
C THR A 105 4.48 12.96 10.62
N ARG A 106 3.35 12.49 10.10
CA ARG A 106 2.53 11.48 10.78
C ARG A 106 3.27 10.16 10.93
N CYS A 107 4.01 9.73 9.91
CA CYS A 107 4.84 8.53 10.00
C CYS A 107 5.93 8.68 11.05
N MET A 108 6.59 9.84 11.10
CA MET A 108 7.59 10.15 12.11
C MET A 108 7.00 10.14 13.52
N ALA A 109 5.84 10.77 13.69
CA ALA A 109 5.15 10.84 14.98
C ALA A 109 4.79 9.44 15.50
N ALA A 110 4.33 8.56 14.62
CA ALA A 110 4.04 7.18 15.00
C ALA A 110 5.30 6.45 15.49
N GLY A 111 6.44 6.71 14.85
CA GLY A 111 7.72 6.15 15.27
C GLY A 111 8.17 6.63 16.65
N TYR A 112 7.75 7.83 17.05
CA TYR A 112 8.04 8.39 18.38
C TYR A 112 6.96 8.05 19.42
N GLY A 113 5.93 7.32 19.05
CA GLY A 113 4.86 6.92 19.97
C GLY A 113 3.82 8.00 20.25
N MET A 114 3.73 8.98 19.37
CA MET A 114 2.78 10.09 19.53
C MET A 114 1.44 9.80 18.88
#